data_cdda8cf74438ebdc2b5c33cfc0a649d0
#
_entry.id   cdda8cf74438ebdc2b5c33cfc0a649d0
#
_cell.length_a   1.000
_cell.length_b   1.000
_cell.length_c   1.000
_cell.angle_alpha   90.00
_cell.angle_beta   90.00
_cell.angle_gamma   90.00
#
_symmetry.space_group_name_H-M   'P 1'
#
loop_
_entity.id
_entity.type
_entity.pdbx_description
1 polymer ?
#
loop_
_entity_poly.entity_id
_entity_poly.type
_entity_poly.pdbx_seq_one_letter_code
_entity_poly.pdbx_strand_id
1 'polypeptide(L)'
;MDLISAGHNRSYEDFKKQISPSMKPVFDKLREYCLSLGKNVIEDVRMHRVVFCKSMTFRFFADMEPQRDSILIKIRKDRKEPQKEHEIKADQNLDEIKNILFDAYNTIH
;
A
#
# COMPACT_ATOMS: atom_id res chain seq x y z
N MET A 1 13.44 -6.06 20.97
CA MET A 1 13.27 -5.52 20.51
C MET A 1 13.14 -4.81 20.12
N ASP A 2 13.10 -4.48 20.09
CA ASP A 2 12.69 -3.83 19.47
C ASP A 2 12.81 -2.64 19.29
N LEU A 3 13.58 -2.10 19.68
CA LEU A 3 13.77 -0.91 19.39
C LEU A 3 13.80 -0.53 18.02
N ILE A 4 14.47 -1.25 17.27
CA ILE A 4 14.44 -1.10 15.87
C ILE A 4 13.06 -1.27 15.38
N SER A 5 12.39 -2.24 15.90
CA SER A 5 11.04 -2.51 15.49
C SER A 5 10.07 -1.50 16.04
N ALA A 6 10.46 -0.70 16.99
CA ALA A 6 9.55 0.27 17.54
C ALA A 6 9.00 1.20 16.46
N GLY A 7 9.83 1.62 15.53
CA GLY A 7 9.37 2.46 14.46
C GLY A 7 8.58 1.71 13.41
N HIS A 8 8.73 0.39 13.37
CA HIS A 8 8.06 -0.44 12.40
C HIS A 8 6.80 -1.10 12.93
N ASN A 9 6.55 -0.94 14.22
CA ASN A 9 5.39 -1.57 14.83
C ASN A 9 4.21 -0.63 14.99
N ARG A 10 4.09 0.33 14.08
CA ARG A 10 2.94 1.20 14.08
C ARG A 10 1.73 0.41 13.67
N SER A 11 0.63 0.62 14.37
CA SER A 11 -0.61 -0.01 13.96
C SER A 11 -1.22 0.77 12.82
N TYR A 12 -1.97 0.07 11.99
CA TYR A 12 -2.71 0.74 10.93
C TYR A 12 -3.76 1.68 11.53
N GLU A 13 -4.34 1.32 12.66
CA GLU A 13 -5.34 2.15 13.31
C GLU A 13 -4.77 3.51 13.70
N ASP A 14 -3.54 3.53 14.18
CA ASP A 14 -2.87 4.79 14.50
C ASP A 14 -2.53 5.57 13.24
N PHE A 15 -2.02 4.88 12.22
CA PHE A 15 -1.70 5.51 10.95
C PHE A 15 -2.93 6.15 10.32
N LYS A 16 -4.07 5.47 10.43
CA LYS A 16 -5.32 5.91 9.83
C LYS A 16 -5.77 7.26 10.33
N LYS A 17 -5.35 7.64 11.54
CA LYS A 17 -5.74 8.93 12.11
C LYS A 17 -5.24 10.10 11.28
N GLN A 18 -4.16 9.94 10.54
CA GLN A 18 -3.63 11.01 9.72
C GLN A 18 -4.21 11.06 8.32
N ILE A 19 -5.04 10.08 7.95
CA ILE A 19 -5.69 10.08 6.64
C ILE A 19 -6.90 11.00 6.71
N SER A 20 -7.06 11.85 5.68
CA SER A 20 -8.20 12.77 5.66
C SER A 20 -9.51 11.97 5.63
N PRO A 21 -10.58 12.51 6.21
CA PRO A 21 -11.85 11.76 6.29
C PRO A 21 -12.37 11.29 4.94
N SER A 22 -12.21 12.09 3.89
CA SER A 22 -12.70 11.71 2.56
C SER A 22 -11.93 10.54 1.98
N MET A 23 -10.67 10.36 2.39
CA MET A 23 -9.83 9.31 1.84
C MET A 23 -9.77 8.05 2.69
N LYS A 24 -10.26 8.09 3.93
CA LYS A 24 -10.22 6.91 4.80
C LYS A 24 -10.90 5.70 4.19
N PRO A 25 -12.12 5.81 3.67
CA PRO A 25 -12.78 4.62 3.10
C PRO A 25 -12.02 4.07 1.89
N VAL A 26 -11.46 4.96 1.09
CA VAL A 26 -10.72 4.55 -0.11
C VAL A 26 -9.44 3.82 0.30
N PHE A 27 -8.73 4.39 1.27
CA PHE A 27 -7.50 3.78 1.75
C PHE A 27 -7.78 2.40 2.35
N ASP A 28 -8.85 2.29 3.15
CA ASP A 28 -9.25 1.01 3.73
C ASP A 28 -9.51 -0.04 2.65
N LYS A 29 -10.23 0.33 1.60
CA LYS A 29 -10.57 -0.60 0.53
C LYS A 29 -9.32 -1.09 -0.19
N LEU A 30 -8.40 -0.17 -0.49
CA LEU A 30 -7.17 -0.54 -1.17
C LEU A 30 -6.28 -1.40 -0.28
N ARG A 31 -6.22 -1.07 1.00
CA ARG A 31 -5.46 -1.86 1.95
C ARG A 31 -6.00 -3.28 2.03
N GLU A 32 -7.31 -3.41 2.18
CA GLU A 32 -7.94 -4.73 2.27
C GLU A 32 -7.71 -5.52 0.99
N TYR A 33 -7.76 -4.85 -0.14
CA TYR A 33 -7.52 -5.52 -1.40
C TYR A 33 -6.09 -6.05 -1.47
N CYS A 34 -5.10 -5.24 -1.11
CA CYS A 34 -3.71 -5.68 -1.12
C CYS A 34 -3.50 -6.88 -0.20
N LEU A 35 -4.09 -6.84 0.99
CA LEU A 35 -3.95 -7.93 1.94
C LEU A 35 -4.64 -9.21 1.43
N SER A 36 -5.66 -9.06 0.60
CA SER A 36 -6.39 -10.22 0.07
C SER A 36 -5.68 -10.92 -1.07
N LEU A 37 -4.62 -10.32 -1.61
CA LEU A 37 -3.93 -10.87 -2.77
C LEU A 37 -3.18 -12.17 -2.47
N GLY A 38 -2.78 -12.36 -1.22
CA GLY A 38 -2.13 -13.60 -0.83
C GLY A 38 -1.91 -13.68 0.66
N LYS A 39 -1.73 -14.89 1.15
CA LYS A 39 -1.53 -15.13 2.58
C LYS A 39 -0.22 -14.56 3.09
N ASN A 40 0.73 -14.37 2.18
CA ASN A 40 2.06 -13.94 2.55
C ASN A 40 2.32 -12.46 2.32
N VAL A 41 1.26 -11.67 2.12
CA VAL A 41 1.44 -10.23 1.99
C VAL A 41 1.82 -9.69 3.36
N ILE A 42 2.87 -8.89 3.38
CA ILE A 42 3.34 -8.27 4.61
C ILE A 42 3.02 -6.78 4.52
N GLU A 43 2.29 -6.29 5.52
CA GLU A 43 1.96 -4.88 5.63
C GLU A 43 2.99 -4.20 6.52
N ASP A 44 3.67 -3.20 5.97
CA ASP A 44 4.67 -2.45 6.71
C ASP A 44 4.16 -1.02 6.86
N VAL A 45 3.67 -0.68 8.05
CA VAL A 45 3.12 0.63 8.35
C VAL A 45 4.26 1.54 8.77
N ARG A 46 4.52 2.58 7.98
CA ARG A 46 5.57 3.54 8.25
C ARG A 46 4.97 4.87 8.66
N MET A 47 5.80 5.84 8.95
CA MET A 47 5.33 7.12 9.46
C MET A 47 4.34 7.81 8.51
N HIS A 48 4.67 7.83 7.22
CA HIS A 48 3.88 8.56 6.22
C HIS A 48 3.27 7.70 5.13
N ARG A 49 3.47 6.39 5.18
CA ARG A 49 3.00 5.50 4.13
C ARG A 49 2.82 4.09 4.64
N VAL A 50 2.07 3.30 3.91
CA VAL A 50 1.93 1.88 4.17
C VAL A 50 2.46 1.13 2.96
N VAL A 51 3.38 0.23 3.18
CA VAL A 51 4.04 -0.51 2.11
C VAL A 51 3.60 -1.96 2.18
N PHE A 52 3.27 -2.55 1.04
CA PHE A 52 2.86 -3.94 0.97
C PHE A 52 3.91 -4.74 0.22
N CYS A 53 4.44 -5.75 0.88
CA CYS A 53 5.50 -6.60 0.35
C CYS A 53 4.98 -8.00 0.10
N LYS A 54 5.61 -8.68 -0.84
CA LYS A 54 5.25 -10.05 -1.12
C LYS A 54 6.18 -10.99 -0.38
N SER A 55 5.64 -11.61 0.67
CA SER A 55 6.32 -12.69 1.36
C SER A 55 7.71 -12.35 1.85
N MET A 56 8.54 -13.37 1.95
CA MET A 56 9.89 -13.30 2.51
C MET A 56 10.87 -12.52 1.67
N THR A 57 10.50 -12.15 0.46
CA THR A 57 11.41 -11.40 -0.40
C THR A 57 11.54 -9.95 0.06
N PHE A 58 10.62 -9.47 0.86
CA PHE A 58 10.55 -8.07 1.30
C PHE A 58 10.52 -7.08 0.15
N ARG A 59 10.15 -7.54 -1.02
CA ARG A 59 10.02 -6.66 -2.16
C ARG A 59 8.62 -6.09 -2.18
N PHE A 60 8.54 -4.77 -2.19
CA PHE A 60 7.24 -4.15 -2.18
C PHE A 60 6.66 -4.16 -3.60
N PHE A 61 5.35 -4.37 -3.67
CA PHE A 61 4.62 -4.21 -4.92
C PHE A 61 3.73 -2.97 -4.86
N ALA A 62 3.46 -2.46 -3.67
CA ALA A 62 2.64 -1.26 -3.51
C ALA A 62 3.13 -0.44 -2.32
N ASP A 63 3.13 0.88 -2.51
CA ASP A 63 3.52 1.85 -1.49
C ASP A 63 2.45 2.92 -1.54
N MET A 64 1.63 3.03 -0.50
CA MET A 64 0.47 3.92 -0.47
C MET A 64 0.71 5.07 0.49
N GLU A 65 0.72 6.27 -0.04
CA GLU A 65 0.93 7.48 0.75
C GLU A 65 -0.31 8.36 0.68
N PRO A 66 -1.00 8.61 1.82
CA PRO A 66 -2.18 9.46 1.78
C PRO A 66 -1.79 10.91 1.59
N GLN A 67 -2.50 11.58 0.71
CA GLN A 67 -2.40 13.01 0.49
C GLN A 67 -3.68 13.64 1.03
N ARG A 68 -3.80 14.96 0.94
CA ARG A 68 -5.00 15.62 1.44
C ARG A 68 -6.28 15.12 0.74
N ASP A 69 -6.25 15.10 -0.58
CA ASP A 69 -7.44 14.75 -1.37
C ASP A 69 -7.24 13.57 -2.28
N SER A 70 -6.22 12.77 -2.03
CA SER A 70 -5.92 11.64 -2.88
C SER A 70 -5.01 10.65 -2.15
N ILE A 71 -4.74 9.54 -2.80
CA ILE A 71 -3.73 8.59 -2.34
C ILE A 71 -2.73 8.42 -3.46
N LEU A 72 -1.46 8.58 -3.15
CA LEU A 72 -0.41 8.35 -4.13
C LEU A 72 0.06 6.92 -3.96
N ILE A 73 -0.07 6.13 -5.01
CA ILE A 73 0.33 4.72 -4.97
C ILE A 73 1.50 4.50 -5.91
N LYS A 74 2.59 4.00 -5.37
CA LYS A 74 3.74 3.61 -6.17
C LYS A 74 3.68 2.11 -6.34
N ILE A 75 3.68 1.64 -7.57
CA ILE A 75 3.52 0.24 -7.89
C ILE A 75 4.75 -0.27 -8.62
N ARG A 76 5.24 -1.41 -8.18
CA ARG A 76 6.46 -2.01 -8.74
C ARG A 76 6.16 -3.44 -9.15
N LYS A 77 6.43 -3.76 -10.40
CA LYS A 77 6.24 -5.10 -10.93
C LYS A 77 7.53 -5.91 -10.98
N ASP A 78 8.64 -5.21 -11.22
CA ASP A 78 9.90 -5.88 -11.49
C ASP A 78 11.04 -5.00 -10.99
N ARG A 79 12.16 -5.62 -10.64
CA ARG A 79 13.34 -4.89 -10.24
C ARG A 79 13.85 -3.98 -11.33
N LYS A 80 13.75 -4.44 -12.58
CA LYS A 80 14.32 -3.74 -13.72
C LYS A 80 13.47 -2.60 -14.20
N GLU A 81 12.19 -2.63 -13.88
CA GLU A 81 11.31 -1.57 -14.30
C GLU A 81 11.21 -0.52 -13.21
N PRO A 82 11.18 0.76 -13.57
CA PRO A 82 10.97 1.79 -12.57
C PRO A 82 9.55 1.67 -12.02
N GLN A 83 9.41 2.04 -10.76
CA GLN A 83 8.09 2.06 -10.14
C GLN A 83 7.24 3.13 -10.84
N LYS A 84 5.94 2.88 -10.92
CA LYS A 84 5.00 3.81 -11.52
C LYS A 84 4.11 4.38 -10.43
N GLU A 85 3.78 5.65 -10.57
CA GLU A 85 2.94 6.33 -9.60
C GLU A 85 1.54 6.52 -10.14
N HIS A 86 0.56 6.31 -9.29
CA HIS A 86 -0.84 6.52 -9.61
C HIS A 86 -1.48 7.34 -8.51
N GLU A 87 -2.28 8.31 -8.89
CA GLU A 87 -3.00 9.13 -7.92
C GLU A 87 -4.46 8.71 -7.92
N ILE A 88 -5.00 8.39 -6.75
CA ILE A 88 -6.36 7.90 -6.60
C ILE A 88 -7.17 8.94 -5.84
N LYS A 89 -8.28 9.36 -6.44
CA LYS A 89 -9.18 10.34 -5.84
C LYS A 89 -10.32 9.64 -5.11
N ALA A 90 -11.03 10.39 -4.27
CA ALA A 90 -12.05 9.82 -3.38
C ALA A 90 -13.20 9.12 -4.11
N ASP A 91 -13.64 9.68 -5.22
CA ASP A 91 -14.80 9.14 -5.96
C ASP A 91 -14.38 8.33 -7.19
N GLN A 92 -13.13 7.98 -7.27
CA GLN A 92 -12.62 7.27 -8.43
C GLN A 92 -12.99 5.79 -8.38
N ASN A 93 -13.32 5.22 -9.54
CA ASN A 93 -13.54 3.79 -9.64
C ASN A 93 -12.22 3.07 -9.40
N LEU A 94 -12.22 2.06 -8.54
CA LEU A 94 -11.00 1.38 -8.13
C LEU A 94 -10.65 0.15 -8.96
N ASP A 95 -11.47 -0.21 -9.94
CA ASP A 95 -11.23 -1.44 -10.69
C ASP A 95 -9.90 -1.42 -11.43
N GLU A 96 -9.57 -0.30 -12.03
CA GLU A 96 -8.31 -0.20 -12.77
C GLU A 96 -7.11 -0.36 -11.87
N ILE A 97 -7.10 0.36 -10.75
CA ILE A 97 -5.95 0.28 -9.84
C ILE A 97 -5.87 -1.11 -9.20
N LYS A 98 -7.00 -1.75 -8.94
CA LYS A 98 -7.01 -3.11 -8.41
C LYS A 98 -6.39 -4.08 -9.39
N ASN A 99 -6.71 -3.93 -10.68
CA ASN A 99 -6.12 -4.78 -11.70
C ASN A 99 -4.62 -4.58 -11.80
N ILE A 100 -4.16 -3.35 -11.69
CA ILE A 100 -2.75 -3.04 -11.73
C ILE A 100 -2.03 -3.65 -10.50
N LEU A 101 -2.65 -3.56 -9.34
CA LEU A 101 -2.09 -4.14 -8.11
C LEU A 101 -2.03 -5.67 -8.20
N PHE A 102 -3.06 -6.29 -8.73
CA PHE A 102 -3.11 -7.73 -8.92
C PHE A 102 -1.98 -8.19 -9.84
N ASP A 103 -1.81 -7.49 -10.94
CA ASP A 103 -0.77 -7.80 -11.90
C ASP A 103 0.63 -7.63 -11.28
N ALA A 104 0.82 -6.56 -10.54
CA ALA A 104 2.11 -6.31 -9.89
C ALA A 104 2.43 -7.40 -8.87
N TYR A 105 1.44 -7.77 -8.05
CA TYR A 105 1.64 -8.82 -7.06
C TYR A 105 2.04 -10.13 -7.73
N ASN A 106 1.39 -10.48 -8.83
CA ASN A 106 1.66 -11.75 -9.51
C ASN A 106 2.97 -11.74 -10.30
N THR A 107 3.47 -10.58 -10.65
CA THR A 107 4.68 -10.46 -11.46
C THR A 107 5.95 -10.33 -10.61
N ILE A 108 5.85 -9.66 -9.48
CA ILE A 108 7.03 -9.43 -8.65
C ILE A 108 7.52 -10.74 -8.01
N HIS A 109 8.81 -10.89 -7.91
CA HIS A 109 9.43 -12.10 -7.35
C HIS A 109 10.21 -11.82 -6.09
#